data_8bd9fa03b3e11c54d7f6d27a6a5b6af8
#
_entry.id   8bd9fa03b3e11c54d7f6d27a6a5b6af8
#
_cell.length_a   1.000
_cell.length_b   1.000
_cell.length_c   1.000
_cell.angle_alpha   90.00
_cell.angle_beta   90.00
_cell.angle_gamma   90.00
#
_symmetry.space_group_name_H-M   'P 1'
#
loop_
_entity.id
_entity.type
_entity.pdbx_description
1 polymer ?
#
loop_
_entity_poly.entity_id
_entity_poly.type
_entity_poly.pdbx_seq_one_letter_code
_entity_poly.pdbx_strand_id
1 'polypeptide(L)'
;MANWETVVVNTDLLICGGGFSACGAATEASYWAKKKGLKVTLVDKAALDRSGAVAMGLSAINQYVGLRDGENTLEDYIRYVRSDLMGISREDLVYNIARHVDSTVHLFEKWGLKIWKDEKGKYVHEGRWQLMINGESYKVIIAEAAKNAIAAAGGEIFERVFIVDPLMDGNKCVGAVGFSTRENKFYVFKAKAVIAGMGGAVHVFRPRSVGEGFGRSWYPPFNSGSSAYFTIKAGAEMTCQEVRFIPVRFKDAYGPVGAWFLLFKSRAISAGGGDYMVVRKAELENWKPYGLVKPIPANLRNYLGMLDTEKGLGPLYMETDEAIKNIAAQFKDDPKAFKKKMKELESEAWEDFLDMTISQAILWAAQNLKPEEKHSEIAACEPYFIGSHSGAS
;
A
#
# COMPACT_ATOMS: atom_id res chain seq x y z
N MET A 1 -19.86 21.06 30.94
CA MET A 1 -19.69 20.94 29.50
C MET A 1 -18.26 21.32 29.18
N ALA A 2 -17.52 20.49 28.45
CA ALA A 2 -16.17 20.88 28.04
C ALA A 2 -16.25 22.09 27.12
N ASN A 3 -15.52 23.16 27.44
CA ASN A 3 -15.41 24.31 26.55
C ASN A 3 -14.53 23.95 25.34
N TRP A 4 -15.12 23.93 24.16
CA TRP A 4 -14.39 23.76 22.90
C TRP A 4 -13.90 25.10 22.40
N GLU A 5 -12.61 25.20 22.14
CA GLU A 5 -11.99 26.32 21.45
C GLU A 5 -12.18 26.16 19.92
N THR A 6 -12.59 27.22 19.24
CA THR A 6 -12.63 27.23 17.77
C THR A 6 -11.40 27.94 17.23
N VAL A 7 -10.59 27.21 16.46
CA VAL A 7 -9.38 27.72 15.80
C VAL A 7 -9.67 27.91 14.30
N VAL A 8 -9.53 29.13 13.79
CA VAL A 8 -9.67 29.44 12.37
C VAL A 8 -8.31 29.59 11.75
N VAL A 9 -8.04 28.77 10.71
CA VAL A 9 -6.79 28.78 9.95
C VAL A 9 -7.06 29.23 8.53
N ASN A 10 -6.32 30.24 8.05
CA ASN A 10 -6.39 30.71 6.66
C ASN A 10 -5.15 30.22 5.90
N THR A 11 -5.35 29.64 4.74
CA THR A 11 -4.29 29.13 3.86
C THR A 11 -4.65 29.29 2.40
N ASP A 12 -3.68 29.21 1.49
CA ASP A 12 -3.97 29.22 0.05
C ASP A 12 -4.29 27.81 -0.44
N LEU A 13 -3.53 26.81 0.03
CA LEU A 13 -3.73 25.40 -0.28
C LEU A 13 -3.81 24.59 1.01
N LEU A 14 -4.92 23.88 1.18
CA LEU A 14 -5.13 22.90 2.24
C LEU A 14 -4.95 21.50 1.70
N ILE A 15 -4.12 20.70 2.36
CA ILE A 15 -3.91 19.28 2.06
C ILE A 15 -4.44 18.46 3.22
N CYS A 16 -5.49 17.68 2.97
CA CYS A 16 -6.13 16.81 3.94
C CYS A 16 -5.58 15.41 3.83
N GLY A 17 -4.95 14.91 4.90
CA GLY A 17 -4.25 13.64 5.00
C GLY A 17 -2.74 13.81 5.12
N GLY A 18 -2.07 12.78 5.68
CA GLY A 18 -0.63 12.76 5.89
C GLY A 18 0.03 11.48 5.38
N GLY A 19 -0.68 10.71 4.56
CA GLY A 19 -0.15 9.52 3.92
C GLY A 19 0.82 9.84 2.78
N PHE A 20 1.19 8.82 2.00
CA PHE A 20 2.13 8.91 0.90
C PHE A 20 1.77 10.02 -0.11
N SER A 21 0.56 9.97 -0.66
CA SER A 21 0.09 10.92 -1.68
C SER A 21 0.00 12.36 -1.16
N ALA A 22 -0.46 12.53 0.08
CA ALA A 22 -0.55 13.86 0.69
C ALA A 22 0.84 14.46 0.96
N CYS A 23 1.81 13.66 1.42
CA CYS A 23 3.19 14.10 1.58
C CYS A 23 3.83 14.49 0.24
N GLY A 24 3.60 13.71 -0.82
CA GLY A 24 4.05 14.04 -2.17
C GLY A 24 3.46 15.34 -2.68
N ALA A 25 2.13 15.49 -2.56
CA ALA A 25 1.42 16.72 -2.92
C ALA A 25 1.94 17.93 -2.13
N ALA A 26 2.19 17.77 -0.83
CA ALA A 26 2.72 18.84 0.01
C ALA A 26 4.14 19.26 -0.40
N THR A 27 5.00 18.30 -0.74
CA THR A 27 6.36 18.57 -1.19
C THR A 27 6.36 19.40 -2.47
N GLU A 28 5.61 18.96 -3.48
CA GLU A 28 5.52 19.65 -4.77
C GLU A 28 4.83 21.02 -4.62
N ALA A 29 3.70 21.07 -3.91
CA ALA A 29 2.99 22.31 -3.67
C ALA A 29 3.84 23.35 -2.94
N SER A 30 4.63 22.94 -1.96
CA SER A 30 5.50 23.85 -1.20
C SER A 30 6.62 24.44 -2.05
N TYR A 31 7.14 23.68 -3.02
CA TYR A 31 8.13 24.20 -3.97
C TYR A 31 7.57 25.38 -4.78
N TRP A 32 6.32 25.26 -5.27
CA TRP A 32 5.67 26.32 -6.02
C TRP A 32 5.17 27.45 -5.12
N ALA A 33 4.66 27.13 -3.94
CA ALA A 33 4.18 28.10 -2.97
C ALA A 33 5.29 29.07 -2.54
N LYS A 34 6.49 28.54 -2.25
CA LYS A 34 7.66 29.35 -1.93
C LYS A 34 7.98 30.38 -3.01
N LYS A 35 7.88 30.00 -4.28
CA LYS A 35 8.13 30.90 -5.43
C LYS A 35 7.07 31.97 -5.60
N LYS A 36 5.84 31.70 -5.17
CA LYS A 36 4.68 32.56 -5.41
C LYS A 36 4.18 33.27 -4.15
N GLY A 37 4.85 33.10 -3.01
CA GLY A 37 4.43 33.67 -1.73
C GLY A 37 3.08 33.14 -1.24
N LEU A 38 2.76 31.87 -1.53
CA LEU A 38 1.52 31.21 -1.12
C LEU A 38 1.76 30.37 0.15
N LYS A 39 0.71 30.22 0.95
CA LYS A 39 0.73 29.38 2.17
C LYS A 39 0.16 28.01 1.88
N VAL A 40 0.89 26.95 2.30
CA VAL A 40 0.45 25.55 2.27
C VAL A 40 0.22 25.08 3.69
N THR A 41 -0.91 24.41 3.92
CA THR A 41 -1.23 23.78 5.20
C THR A 41 -1.56 22.31 4.98
N LEU A 42 -0.89 21.44 5.72
CA LEU A 42 -1.17 20.00 5.73
C LEU A 42 -1.82 19.60 7.04
N VAL A 43 -2.86 18.76 6.99
CA VAL A 43 -3.62 18.34 8.17
C VAL A 43 -3.75 16.82 8.17
N ASP A 44 -3.32 16.16 9.27
CA ASP A 44 -3.49 14.72 9.44
C ASP A 44 -4.03 14.35 10.83
N LYS A 45 -4.85 13.32 10.89
CA LYS A 45 -5.41 12.79 12.16
C LYS A 45 -4.42 12.01 13.00
N ALA A 46 -3.29 11.61 12.42
CA ALA A 46 -2.23 10.83 13.06
C ALA A 46 -0.93 11.67 13.17
N ALA A 47 0.18 11.01 13.48
CA ALA A 47 1.51 11.57 13.34
C ALA A 47 1.98 11.37 11.89
N LEU A 48 2.53 12.41 11.29
CA LEU A 48 2.90 12.41 9.88
C LEU A 48 3.92 11.33 9.53
N ASP A 49 4.86 11.04 10.42
CA ASP A 49 5.94 10.07 10.19
C ASP A 49 5.43 8.64 9.98
N ARG A 50 4.30 8.29 10.60
CA ARG A 50 3.76 6.94 10.60
C ARG A 50 2.29 6.87 10.18
N SER A 51 1.76 7.89 9.49
CA SER A 51 0.40 7.85 8.97
C SER A 51 0.31 7.22 7.59
N GLY A 52 -0.83 6.59 7.30
CA GLY A 52 -1.14 5.99 6.02
C GLY A 52 -0.61 4.58 5.81
N ALA A 53 -1.02 3.96 4.71
CA ALA A 53 -0.74 2.56 4.40
C ALA A 53 0.76 2.25 4.21
N VAL A 54 1.51 3.16 3.60
CA VAL A 54 2.95 2.99 3.36
C VAL A 54 3.77 2.90 4.66
N ALA A 55 3.22 3.38 5.79
CA ALA A 55 3.86 3.28 7.10
C ALA A 55 3.99 1.85 7.63
N MET A 56 3.32 0.89 7.01
CA MET A 56 3.39 -0.52 7.38
C MET A 56 4.60 -1.25 6.76
N GLY A 57 5.41 -0.56 5.97
CA GLY A 57 6.53 -1.14 5.25
C GLY A 57 6.12 -1.76 3.91
N LEU A 58 7.02 -1.77 2.95
CA LEU A 58 6.84 -2.31 1.61
C LEU A 58 8.15 -2.93 1.13
N SER A 59 8.09 -4.08 0.47
CA SER A 59 9.26 -4.73 -0.14
C SER A 59 9.68 -4.10 -1.46
N ALA A 60 8.75 -3.40 -2.13
CA ALA A 60 9.00 -2.92 -3.48
C ALA A 60 8.18 -1.67 -3.82
N ILE A 61 8.69 -0.88 -4.75
CA ILE A 61 7.92 0.11 -5.50
C ILE A 61 7.37 -0.60 -6.74
N ASN A 62 6.05 -0.71 -6.84
CA ASN A 62 5.40 -1.55 -7.85
C ASN A 62 5.25 -0.93 -9.24
N GLN A 63 5.82 0.24 -9.49
CA GLN A 63 5.43 1.06 -10.65
C GLN A 63 6.60 1.81 -11.28
N TYR A 64 7.75 1.22 -11.36
CA TYR A 64 8.86 1.82 -12.10
C TYR A 64 8.76 1.45 -13.58
N VAL A 65 8.76 2.45 -14.46
CA VAL A 65 8.62 2.24 -15.90
C VAL A 65 9.96 2.04 -16.59
N GLY A 66 11.02 2.68 -16.12
CA GLY A 66 12.36 2.60 -16.73
C GLY A 66 12.45 3.34 -18.06
N LEU A 67 11.76 4.48 -18.19
CA LEU A 67 11.70 5.26 -19.45
C LEU A 67 13.08 5.69 -19.95
N ARG A 68 13.97 6.08 -19.03
CA ARG A 68 15.32 6.55 -19.40
C ARG A 68 16.22 5.44 -19.92
N ASP A 69 16.01 4.24 -19.40
CA ASP A 69 16.81 3.07 -19.75
C ASP A 69 16.20 2.29 -20.93
N GLY A 70 15.04 2.74 -21.44
CA GLY A 70 14.33 2.09 -22.55
C GLY A 70 13.76 0.72 -22.18
N GLU A 71 13.52 0.46 -20.89
CA GLU A 71 13.02 -0.83 -20.41
C GLU A 71 11.57 -1.05 -20.82
N ASN A 72 10.74 -0.02 -20.69
CA ASN A 72 9.32 -0.06 -21.04
C ASN A 72 8.86 1.28 -21.62
N THR A 73 7.65 1.28 -22.18
CA THR A 73 6.96 2.47 -22.66
C THR A 73 5.78 2.84 -21.72
N LEU A 74 5.25 4.05 -21.90
CA LEU A 74 4.03 4.48 -21.19
C LEU A 74 2.83 3.60 -21.59
N GLU A 75 2.74 3.21 -22.85
CA GLU A 75 1.71 2.32 -23.38
C GLU A 75 1.77 0.92 -22.74
N ASP A 76 2.98 0.40 -22.48
CA ASP A 76 3.16 -0.86 -21.77
C ASP A 76 2.59 -0.78 -20.35
N TYR A 77 2.86 0.34 -19.67
CA TYR A 77 2.35 0.56 -18.33
C TYR A 77 0.83 0.71 -18.29
N ILE A 78 0.26 1.49 -19.20
CA ILE A 78 -1.20 1.64 -19.33
C ILE A 78 -1.86 0.28 -19.58
N ARG A 79 -1.28 -0.52 -20.47
CA ARG A 79 -1.76 -1.88 -20.78
C ARG A 79 -1.70 -2.79 -19.55
N TYR A 80 -0.63 -2.69 -18.77
CA TYR A 80 -0.50 -3.42 -17.51
C TYR A 80 -1.60 -3.03 -16.52
N VAL A 81 -1.78 -1.74 -16.27
CA VAL A 81 -2.81 -1.25 -15.33
C VAL A 81 -4.21 -1.64 -15.80
N ARG A 82 -4.51 -1.48 -17.09
CA ARG A 82 -5.78 -1.94 -17.68
C ARG A 82 -6.02 -3.42 -17.41
N SER A 83 -4.99 -4.23 -17.56
CA SER A 83 -5.10 -5.68 -17.33
C SER A 83 -5.29 -6.01 -15.85
N ASP A 84 -4.52 -5.39 -14.96
CA ASP A 84 -4.60 -5.64 -13.51
C ASP A 84 -5.92 -5.18 -12.88
N LEU A 85 -6.49 -4.09 -13.40
CA LEU A 85 -7.81 -3.59 -13.01
C LEU A 85 -8.97 -4.17 -13.85
N MET A 86 -8.69 -5.16 -14.70
CA MET A 86 -9.68 -5.85 -15.52
C MET A 86 -10.55 -4.90 -16.36
N GLY A 87 -9.93 -3.85 -16.91
CA GLY A 87 -10.56 -2.85 -17.77
C GLY A 87 -11.24 -1.69 -17.03
N ILE A 88 -11.32 -1.73 -15.72
CA ILE A 88 -11.89 -0.65 -14.90
C ILE A 88 -10.79 0.35 -14.57
N SER A 89 -10.46 1.24 -15.49
CA SER A 89 -9.42 2.25 -15.29
C SER A 89 -9.69 3.54 -16.09
N ARG A 90 -9.31 4.67 -15.51
CA ARG A 90 -9.25 5.97 -16.19
C ARG A 90 -7.84 6.13 -16.77
N GLU A 91 -7.67 5.74 -18.03
CA GLU A 91 -6.35 5.66 -18.66
C GLU A 91 -5.66 7.02 -18.83
N ASP A 92 -6.41 8.09 -18.92
CA ASP A 92 -5.89 9.45 -18.91
C ASP A 92 -5.22 9.80 -17.57
N LEU A 93 -5.80 9.35 -16.43
CA LEU A 93 -5.18 9.48 -15.11
C LEU A 93 -3.97 8.57 -14.96
N VAL A 94 -4.08 7.32 -15.42
CA VAL A 94 -2.96 6.37 -15.44
C VAL A 94 -1.78 6.90 -16.25
N TYR A 95 -2.03 7.47 -17.42
CA TYR A 95 -1.01 8.13 -18.23
C TYR A 95 -0.32 9.28 -17.50
N ASN A 96 -1.11 10.12 -16.82
CA ASN A 96 -0.56 11.23 -16.03
C ASN A 96 0.34 10.76 -14.89
N ILE A 97 -0.02 9.67 -14.22
CA ILE A 97 0.83 9.06 -13.19
C ILE A 97 2.10 8.47 -13.82
N ALA A 98 1.94 7.63 -14.85
CA ALA A 98 3.03 6.87 -15.47
C ALA A 98 4.20 7.76 -15.94
N ARG A 99 3.92 8.90 -16.55
CA ARG A 99 4.97 9.81 -17.04
C ARG A 99 5.78 10.50 -15.93
N HIS A 100 5.34 10.42 -14.66
CA HIS A 100 6.01 11.01 -13.51
C HIS A 100 6.58 9.99 -12.51
N VAL A 101 6.23 8.71 -12.65
CA VAL A 101 6.66 7.66 -11.71
C VAL A 101 8.17 7.61 -11.57
N ASP A 102 8.90 7.49 -12.68
CA ASP A 102 10.36 7.34 -12.66
C ASP A 102 11.05 8.54 -12.00
N SER A 103 10.61 9.76 -12.33
CA SER A 103 11.16 10.97 -11.72
C SER A 103 10.88 11.02 -10.22
N THR A 104 9.74 10.50 -9.79
CA THR A 104 9.35 10.42 -8.38
C THR A 104 10.21 9.39 -7.64
N VAL A 105 10.45 8.22 -8.23
CA VAL A 105 11.35 7.20 -7.67
C VAL A 105 12.76 7.72 -7.48
N HIS A 106 13.29 8.46 -8.46
CA HIS A 106 14.60 9.10 -8.32
C HIS A 106 14.64 10.18 -7.23
N LEU A 107 13.53 10.86 -6.96
CA LEU A 107 13.43 11.76 -5.81
C LEU A 107 13.48 11.00 -4.49
N PHE A 108 12.82 9.86 -4.37
CA PHE A 108 12.87 9.03 -3.16
C PHE A 108 14.28 8.55 -2.87
N GLU A 109 15.01 8.10 -3.88
CA GLU A 109 16.41 7.73 -3.73
C GLU A 109 17.27 8.95 -3.27
N LYS A 110 17.04 10.11 -3.86
CA LYS A 110 17.71 11.35 -3.47
C LYS A 110 17.41 11.77 -2.02
N TRP A 111 16.21 11.45 -1.51
CA TRP A 111 15.84 11.70 -0.12
C TRP A 111 16.37 10.64 0.86
N GLY A 112 17.02 9.60 0.35
CA GLY A 112 17.67 8.58 1.15
C GLY A 112 16.98 7.22 1.18
N LEU A 113 15.92 7.00 0.37
CA LEU A 113 15.35 5.67 0.24
C LEU A 113 16.36 4.75 -0.44
N LYS A 114 16.71 3.66 0.23
CA LYS A 114 17.61 2.67 -0.32
C LYS A 114 16.85 1.79 -1.32
N ILE A 115 17.17 1.98 -2.60
CA ILE A 115 16.73 1.13 -3.70
C ILE A 115 17.85 0.15 -4.01
N TRP A 116 17.54 -1.14 -4.12
CA TRP A 116 18.54 -2.17 -4.36
C TRP A 116 19.15 -2.04 -5.76
N LYS A 117 20.46 -2.21 -5.82
CA LYS A 117 21.23 -2.17 -7.07
C LYS A 117 22.11 -3.40 -7.20
N ASP A 118 22.23 -3.88 -8.42
CA ASP A 118 23.15 -4.96 -8.77
C ASP A 118 24.63 -4.46 -8.78
N GLU A 119 25.55 -5.38 -9.06
CA GLU A 119 26.98 -5.07 -9.15
C GLU A 119 27.34 -4.03 -10.21
N LYS A 120 26.46 -3.83 -11.19
CA LYS A 120 26.60 -2.83 -12.28
C LYS A 120 25.92 -1.50 -11.95
N GLY A 121 25.33 -1.37 -10.76
CA GLY A 121 24.61 -0.18 -10.31
C GLY A 121 23.21 -0.02 -10.91
N LYS A 122 22.66 -1.04 -11.56
CA LYS A 122 21.28 -1.05 -12.05
C LYS A 122 20.32 -1.44 -10.95
N TYR A 123 19.10 -0.92 -11.01
CA TYR A 123 18.05 -1.30 -10.06
C TYR A 123 17.72 -2.78 -10.15
N VAL A 124 17.52 -3.40 -8.99
CA VAL A 124 17.07 -4.80 -8.88
C VAL A 124 15.57 -4.84 -9.03
N HIS A 125 15.11 -5.60 -10.01
CA HIS A 125 13.70 -5.79 -10.30
C HIS A 125 13.19 -7.15 -9.81
N GLU A 126 11.98 -7.16 -9.27
CA GLU A 126 11.18 -8.37 -9.14
C GLU A 126 10.03 -8.29 -10.14
N GLY A 127 10.09 -9.14 -11.17
CA GLY A 127 9.21 -9.00 -12.32
C GLY A 127 9.53 -7.77 -13.18
N ARG A 128 8.51 -7.24 -13.86
CA ARG A 128 8.70 -6.17 -14.87
C ARG A 128 8.66 -4.75 -14.28
N TRP A 129 7.88 -4.55 -13.21
CA TRP A 129 7.50 -3.21 -12.73
C TRP A 129 8.00 -2.87 -11.33
N GLN A 130 8.44 -3.86 -10.58
CA GLN A 130 8.76 -3.68 -9.17
C GLN A 130 10.25 -3.43 -8.97
N LEU A 131 10.57 -2.36 -8.23
CA LEU A 131 11.92 -2.12 -7.73
C LEU A 131 12.01 -2.56 -6.27
N MET A 132 13.03 -3.34 -5.93
CA MET A 132 13.26 -3.76 -4.55
C MET A 132 13.83 -2.61 -3.72
N ILE A 133 13.30 -2.41 -2.52
CA ILE A 133 13.65 -1.30 -1.61
C ILE A 133 13.77 -1.78 -0.17
N ASN A 134 14.40 -0.97 0.67
CA ASN A 134 14.29 -1.09 2.13
C ASN A 134 13.06 -0.31 2.60
N GLY A 135 11.92 -0.97 2.62
CA GLY A 135 10.61 -0.32 2.73
C GLY A 135 10.21 0.16 4.12
N GLU A 136 10.88 -0.29 5.18
CA GLU A 136 10.57 0.15 6.56
C GLU A 136 10.75 1.66 6.75
N SER A 137 11.78 2.25 6.17
CA SER A 137 12.06 3.68 6.26
C SER A 137 11.29 4.54 5.26
N TYR A 138 10.61 3.94 4.32
CA TYR A 138 9.99 4.63 3.18
C TYR A 138 9.06 5.77 3.60
N LYS A 139 8.13 5.50 4.53
CA LYS A 139 7.17 6.52 4.99
C LYS A 139 7.86 7.67 5.74
N VAL A 140 8.84 7.35 6.59
CA VAL A 140 9.57 8.37 7.37
C VAL A 140 10.31 9.33 6.45
N ILE A 141 11.01 8.80 5.45
CA ILE A 141 11.76 9.58 4.46
C ILE A 141 10.83 10.56 3.71
N ILE A 142 9.67 10.07 3.25
CA ILE A 142 8.71 10.91 2.53
C ILE A 142 8.09 11.96 3.45
N ALA A 143 7.78 11.61 4.69
CA ALA A 143 7.23 12.53 5.66
C ALA A 143 8.23 13.65 6.00
N GLU A 144 9.50 13.32 6.16
CA GLU A 144 10.55 14.29 6.42
C GLU A 144 10.75 15.23 5.22
N ALA A 145 10.76 14.71 4.00
CA ALA A 145 10.79 15.53 2.80
C ALA A 145 9.63 16.54 2.76
N ALA A 146 8.41 16.10 3.09
CA ALA A 146 7.25 16.97 3.16
C ALA A 146 7.35 18.03 4.27
N LYS A 147 7.78 17.64 5.48
CA LYS A 147 8.01 18.56 6.60
C LYS A 147 9.01 19.66 6.23
N ASN A 148 10.14 19.25 5.67
CA ASN A 148 11.20 20.18 5.25
C ASN A 148 10.72 21.14 4.14
N ALA A 149 9.96 20.64 3.17
CA ALA A 149 9.43 21.46 2.09
C ALA A 149 8.41 22.49 2.60
N ILE A 150 7.46 22.05 3.44
CA ILE A 150 6.44 22.94 4.06
C ILE A 150 7.13 24.02 4.91
N ALA A 151 8.08 23.64 5.77
CA ALA A 151 8.80 24.58 6.60
C ALA A 151 9.59 25.62 5.77
N ALA A 152 10.27 25.15 4.69
CA ALA A 152 10.99 26.04 3.78
C ALA A 152 10.10 27.02 3.00
N ALA A 153 8.81 26.72 2.87
CA ALA A 153 7.81 27.59 2.27
C ALA A 153 7.05 28.47 3.29
N GLY A 154 7.37 28.35 4.59
CA GLY A 154 6.62 29.06 5.65
C GLY A 154 5.20 28.54 5.86
N GLY A 155 4.94 27.28 5.47
CA GLY A 155 3.66 26.61 5.67
C GLY A 155 3.49 26.01 7.05
N GLU A 156 2.36 25.34 7.29
CA GLU A 156 2.00 24.77 8.59
C GLU A 156 1.56 23.32 8.47
N ILE A 157 1.82 22.55 9.54
CA ILE A 157 1.38 21.15 9.67
C ILE A 157 0.56 21.02 10.95
N PHE A 158 -0.64 20.45 10.82
CA PHE A 158 -1.53 20.14 11.93
C PHE A 158 -1.65 18.61 12.05
N GLU A 159 -0.92 18.04 12.99
CA GLU A 159 -1.05 16.63 13.35
C GLU A 159 -2.16 16.43 14.39
N ARG A 160 -2.72 15.23 14.47
CA ARG A 160 -3.78 14.88 15.43
C ARG A 160 -5.06 15.69 15.23
N VAL A 161 -5.31 16.16 14.02
CA VAL A 161 -6.54 16.85 13.64
C VAL A 161 -7.32 16.02 12.63
N PHE A 162 -8.48 15.55 13.03
CA PHE A 162 -9.37 14.75 12.20
C PHE A 162 -10.27 15.67 11.37
N ILE A 163 -10.08 15.65 10.06
CA ILE A 163 -10.97 16.35 9.10
C ILE A 163 -12.25 15.53 8.95
N VAL A 164 -13.39 16.17 9.14
CA VAL A 164 -14.70 15.51 9.09
C VAL A 164 -15.57 15.93 7.94
N ASP A 165 -15.42 17.18 7.45
CA ASP A 165 -16.33 17.71 6.43
C ASP A 165 -15.66 18.76 5.54
N PRO A 166 -16.02 18.84 4.23
CA PRO A 166 -15.65 19.97 3.40
C PRO A 166 -16.40 21.23 3.84
N LEU A 167 -15.72 22.36 3.79
CA LEU A 167 -16.34 23.68 3.91
C LEU A 167 -16.76 24.14 2.53
N MET A 168 -18.05 24.33 2.33
CA MET A 168 -18.64 24.67 1.03
C MET A 168 -19.16 26.10 0.99
N ASP A 169 -18.97 26.78 -0.13
CA ASP A 169 -19.63 28.04 -0.49
C ASP A 169 -20.33 27.82 -1.86
N GLY A 170 -21.63 27.56 -1.80
CA GLY A 170 -22.37 27.06 -2.95
C GLY A 170 -21.76 25.73 -3.46
N ASN A 171 -21.35 25.71 -4.73
CA ASN A 171 -20.72 24.55 -5.37
C ASN A 171 -19.18 24.54 -5.27
N LYS A 172 -18.61 25.44 -4.49
CA LYS A 172 -17.16 25.56 -4.35
C LYS A 172 -16.70 25.06 -2.98
N CYS A 173 -15.73 24.15 -2.97
CA CYS A 173 -15.03 23.76 -1.76
C CYS A 173 -14.04 24.86 -1.38
N VAL A 174 -14.24 25.50 -0.24
CA VAL A 174 -13.46 26.64 0.26
C VAL A 174 -12.69 26.30 1.53
N GLY A 175 -12.52 25.01 1.83
CA GLY A 175 -11.79 24.56 2.98
C GLY A 175 -12.30 23.25 3.57
N ALA A 176 -12.05 23.07 4.85
CA ALA A 176 -12.49 21.90 5.61
C ALA A 176 -12.71 22.23 7.07
N VAL A 177 -13.46 21.40 7.76
CA VAL A 177 -13.63 21.47 9.22
C VAL A 177 -13.18 20.18 9.86
N GLY A 178 -12.71 20.27 11.10
CA GLY A 178 -12.21 19.12 11.84
C GLY A 178 -12.08 19.39 13.32
N PHE A 179 -11.59 18.41 14.07
CA PHE A 179 -11.35 18.54 15.49
C PHE A 179 -10.02 17.87 15.88
N SER A 180 -9.43 18.33 16.98
CA SER A 180 -8.26 17.67 17.55
C SER A 180 -8.65 16.34 18.20
N THR A 181 -7.82 15.30 17.96
CA THR A 181 -7.96 14.00 18.64
C THR A 181 -7.30 13.98 20.03
N ARG A 182 -6.71 15.11 20.46
CA ARG A 182 -5.97 15.23 21.72
C ARG A 182 -6.45 16.37 22.62
N GLU A 183 -7.04 17.41 22.05
CA GLU A 183 -7.44 18.63 22.74
C GLU A 183 -8.89 18.98 22.42
N ASN A 184 -9.53 19.78 23.27
CA ASN A 184 -10.88 20.28 23.03
C ASN A 184 -10.87 21.45 22.04
N LYS A 185 -10.38 21.20 20.82
CA LYS A 185 -10.28 22.17 19.75
C LYS A 185 -11.04 21.74 18.51
N PHE A 186 -11.82 22.66 17.99
CA PHE A 186 -12.46 22.55 16.69
C PHE A 186 -11.75 23.46 15.70
N TYR A 187 -11.47 22.96 14.50
CA TYR A 187 -10.72 23.68 13.47
C TYR A 187 -11.61 24.00 12.29
N VAL A 188 -11.48 25.24 11.80
CA VAL A 188 -12.06 25.71 10.55
C VAL A 188 -10.92 26.16 9.65
N PHE A 189 -10.57 25.34 8.65
CA PHE A 189 -9.56 25.67 7.67
C PHE A 189 -10.25 26.33 6.47
N LYS A 190 -9.89 27.60 6.19
CA LYS A 190 -10.34 28.33 5.01
C LYS A 190 -9.24 28.31 3.97
N ALA A 191 -9.53 27.87 2.76
CA ALA A 191 -8.54 27.67 1.71
C ALA A 191 -9.07 28.09 0.33
N LYS A 192 -8.16 28.50 -0.56
CA LYS A 192 -8.50 28.78 -1.97
C LYS A 192 -8.63 27.49 -2.78
N ALA A 193 -7.86 26.46 -2.40
CA ALA A 193 -7.93 25.12 -2.99
C ALA A 193 -7.71 24.06 -1.92
N VAL A 194 -8.28 22.85 -2.13
CA VAL A 194 -8.18 21.71 -1.22
C VAL A 194 -7.74 20.47 -2.00
N ILE A 195 -6.76 19.75 -1.46
CA ILE A 195 -6.37 18.42 -1.93
C ILE A 195 -6.79 17.39 -0.90
N ALA A 196 -7.56 16.39 -1.30
CA ALA A 196 -7.97 15.27 -0.47
C ALA A 196 -7.03 14.08 -0.69
N GLY A 197 -6.12 13.83 0.26
CA GLY A 197 -5.16 12.73 0.26
C GLY A 197 -5.31 11.81 1.47
N MET A 198 -6.55 11.55 1.90
CA MET A 198 -6.85 10.82 3.15
C MET A 198 -6.91 9.29 2.99
N GLY A 199 -6.47 8.76 1.84
CA GLY A 199 -6.42 7.34 1.56
C GLY A 199 -7.78 6.72 1.24
N GLY A 200 -7.81 5.39 1.19
CA GLY A 200 -8.99 4.61 0.84
C GLY A 200 -9.86 4.21 2.04
N ALA A 201 -10.49 3.05 1.95
CA ALA A 201 -11.36 2.52 2.98
C ALA A 201 -11.03 1.06 3.33
N VAL A 202 -10.89 0.80 4.61
CA VAL A 202 -10.81 -0.53 5.22
C VAL A 202 -11.92 -0.65 6.27
N HIS A 203 -12.16 -1.85 6.78
CA HIS A 203 -13.25 -2.11 7.75
C HIS A 203 -14.67 -1.81 7.24
N VAL A 204 -14.85 -1.69 5.91
CA VAL A 204 -16.16 -1.48 5.28
C VAL A 204 -16.78 -2.82 4.88
N PHE A 205 -15.95 -3.80 4.58
CA PHE A 205 -16.37 -5.12 4.12
C PHE A 205 -15.95 -6.21 5.11
N ARG A 206 -16.78 -7.24 5.24
CA ARG A 206 -16.44 -8.41 6.03
C ARG A 206 -15.40 -9.28 5.33
N PRO A 207 -14.42 -9.83 6.05
CA PRO A 207 -13.59 -10.92 5.55
C PRO A 207 -14.48 -12.12 5.21
N ARG A 208 -14.12 -12.87 4.17
CA ARG A 208 -14.84 -14.09 3.80
C ARG A 208 -14.21 -15.37 4.35
N SER A 209 -13.03 -15.27 4.95
CA SER A 209 -12.35 -16.41 5.53
C SER A 209 -13.01 -16.86 6.82
N VAL A 210 -13.18 -18.16 6.99
CA VAL A 210 -13.69 -18.74 8.22
C VAL A 210 -12.70 -18.45 9.37
N GLY A 211 -13.22 -17.98 10.50
CA GLY A 211 -12.40 -17.62 11.67
C GLY A 211 -11.73 -16.25 11.60
N GLU A 212 -11.83 -15.54 10.47
CA GLU A 212 -11.36 -14.17 10.37
C GLU A 212 -12.30 -13.22 11.12
N GLY A 213 -11.73 -12.52 12.09
CA GLY A 213 -12.46 -11.52 12.86
C GLY A 213 -12.63 -10.19 12.12
N PHE A 214 -13.66 -9.46 12.46
CA PHE A 214 -13.78 -8.06 12.10
C PHE A 214 -12.59 -7.29 12.69
N GLY A 215 -11.98 -6.42 11.92
CA GLY A 215 -10.80 -5.68 12.36
C GLY A 215 -9.47 -6.24 11.90
N ARG A 216 -9.45 -7.36 11.18
CA ARG A 216 -8.22 -7.89 10.56
C ARG A 216 -8.04 -7.29 9.18
N SER A 217 -7.41 -6.14 9.16
CA SER A 217 -7.11 -5.41 7.95
C SER A 217 -5.61 -5.25 7.78
N TRP A 218 -5.13 -5.37 6.56
CA TRP A 218 -3.72 -5.13 6.26
C TRP A 218 -3.34 -3.65 6.38
N TYR A 219 -4.27 -2.77 6.01
CA TYR A 219 -4.04 -1.33 6.12
C TYR A 219 -4.47 -0.79 7.49
N PRO A 220 -4.00 0.42 7.83
CA PRO A 220 -4.39 1.07 9.09
C PRO A 220 -5.91 1.05 9.27
N PRO A 221 -6.41 0.55 10.39
CA PRO A 221 -7.86 0.38 10.62
C PRO A 221 -8.63 1.70 10.65
N PHE A 222 -7.94 2.81 10.74
CA PHE A 222 -8.53 4.15 10.75
C PHE A 222 -8.77 4.74 9.36
N ASN A 223 -8.44 4.04 8.28
CA ASN A 223 -8.83 4.41 6.92
C ASN A 223 -10.28 3.98 6.66
N SER A 224 -11.21 4.85 7.01
CA SER A 224 -12.65 4.55 7.04
C SER A 224 -13.45 5.11 5.86
N GLY A 225 -12.79 5.48 4.76
CA GLY A 225 -13.45 6.03 3.59
C GLY A 225 -13.73 7.54 3.66
N SER A 226 -13.11 8.25 4.59
CA SER A 226 -13.28 9.71 4.72
C SER A 226 -12.93 10.47 3.45
N SER A 227 -11.98 9.98 2.66
CA SER A 227 -11.62 10.57 1.36
C SER A 227 -12.81 10.54 0.39
N ALA A 228 -13.44 9.37 0.23
CA ALA A 228 -14.60 9.21 -0.65
C ALA A 228 -15.78 10.06 -0.15
N TYR A 229 -16.09 10.01 1.15
CA TYR A 229 -17.14 10.83 1.73
C TYR A 229 -16.92 12.33 1.47
N PHE A 230 -15.74 12.84 1.78
CA PHE A 230 -15.37 14.24 1.66
C PHE A 230 -15.47 14.73 0.20
N THR A 231 -14.93 13.96 -0.73
CA THR A 231 -14.90 14.33 -2.15
C THR A 231 -16.27 14.24 -2.80
N ILE A 232 -17.06 13.22 -2.53
CA ILE A 232 -18.44 13.08 -3.02
C ILE A 232 -19.30 14.23 -2.48
N LYS A 233 -19.17 14.55 -1.20
CA LYS A 233 -19.92 15.66 -0.59
C LYS A 233 -19.54 17.00 -1.18
N ALA A 234 -18.28 17.16 -1.58
CA ALA A 234 -17.79 18.35 -2.29
C ALA A 234 -18.20 18.39 -3.78
N GLY A 235 -18.91 17.37 -4.29
CA GLY A 235 -19.38 17.31 -5.67
C GLY A 235 -18.36 16.78 -6.67
N ALA A 236 -17.27 16.13 -6.21
CA ALA A 236 -16.29 15.52 -7.10
C ALA A 236 -16.79 14.23 -7.73
N GLU A 237 -16.39 13.98 -8.96
CA GLU A 237 -16.57 12.68 -9.62
C GLU A 237 -15.55 11.69 -9.09
N MET A 238 -15.99 10.45 -8.87
CA MET A 238 -15.14 9.37 -8.39
C MET A 238 -14.95 8.31 -9.48
N THR A 239 -13.76 7.74 -9.53
CA THR A 239 -13.41 6.67 -10.47
C THR A 239 -12.93 5.42 -9.72
N CYS A 240 -12.94 4.27 -10.37
CA CYS A 240 -12.49 2.97 -9.85
C CYS A 240 -13.20 2.52 -8.55
N GLN A 241 -14.43 3.01 -8.31
CA GLN A 241 -15.19 2.69 -7.11
C GLN A 241 -15.63 1.22 -7.03
N GLU A 242 -15.60 0.50 -8.14
CA GLU A 242 -15.91 -0.93 -8.25
C GLU A 242 -14.76 -1.83 -7.76
N VAL A 243 -13.55 -1.30 -7.74
CA VAL A 243 -12.37 -2.11 -7.40
C VAL A 243 -12.29 -2.37 -5.90
N ARG A 244 -12.18 -3.65 -5.55
CA ARG A 244 -11.96 -4.13 -4.18
C ARG A 244 -10.76 -5.05 -4.20
N PHE A 245 -9.76 -4.73 -3.41
CA PHE A 245 -8.61 -5.60 -3.25
C PHE A 245 -8.76 -6.47 -2.01
N ILE A 246 -8.60 -7.78 -2.18
CA ILE A 246 -8.68 -8.76 -1.10
C ILE A 246 -7.25 -9.25 -0.81
N PRO A 247 -6.58 -8.73 0.21
CA PRO A 247 -5.25 -9.21 0.55
C PRO A 247 -5.32 -10.57 1.23
N VAL A 248 -4.31 -11.41 0.99
CA VAL A 248 -4.09 -12.65 1.73
C VAL A 248 -2.90 -12.43 2.66
N ARG A 249 -3.02 -12.85 3.92
CA ARG A 249 -2.01 -12.71 4.96
C ARG A 249 -1.93 -13.98 5.79
N PHE A 250 -0.87 -14.14 6.59
CA PHE A 250 -0.85 -15.20 7.59
C PHE A 250 -2.02 -15.01 8.56
N LYS A 251 -2.71 -16.11 8.84
CA LYS A 251 -3.86 -16.10 9.74
C LYS A 251 -3.45 -15.65 11.14
N ASP A 252 -4.35 -14.93 11.79
CA ASP A 252 -4.16 -14.41 13.15
C ASP A 252 -3.05 -13.35 13.31
N ALA A 253 -2.34 -13.02 12.23
CA ALA A 253 -1.39 -11.93 12.16
C ALA A 253 -1.46 -11.22 10.81
N TYR A 254 -0.61 -10.21 10.62
CA TYR A 254 -0.51 -9.45 9.37
C TYR A 254 0.80 -9.72 8.65
N GLY A 255 1.39 -10.90 8.89
CA GLY A 255 2.71 -11.27 8.41
C GLY A 255 2.88 -11.20 6.90
N PRO A 256 4.09 -10.95 6.43
CA PRO A 256 4.39 -10.61 5.05
C PRO A 256 4.37 -11.84 4.13
N VAL A 257 3.19 -12.27 3.69
CA VAL A 257 3.09 -13.34 2.67
C VAL A 257 3.85 -12.96 1.40
N GLY A 258 3.97 -11.65 1.10
CA GLY A 258 4.74 -11.15 -0.03
C GLY A 258 6.21 -11.57 0.02
N ALA A 259 6.88 -11.46 1.17
CA ALA A 259 8.25 -11.92 1.34
C ALA A 259 8.38 -13.43 1.08
N TRP A 260 7.42 -14.24 1.53
CA TRP A 260 7.42 -15.68 1.25
C TRP A 260 7.25 -16.00 -0.23
N PHE A 261 6.37 -15.28 -0.94
CA PHE A 261 6.24 -15.43 -2.39
C PHE A 261 7.49 -14.97 -3.14
N LEU A 262 8.03 -13.81 -2.78
CA LEU A 262 9.09 -13.14 -3.54
C LEU A 262 10.49 -13.65 -3.18
N LEU A 263 10.81 -13.74 -1.88
CA LEU A 263 12.14 -14.10 -1.41
C LEU A 263 12.31 -15.62 -1.26
N PHE A 264 11.35 -16.28 -0.59
CA PHE A 264 11.42 -17.72 -0.33
C PHE A 264 10.83 -18.56 -1.46
N LYS A 265 10.20 -17.95 -2.48
CA LYS A 265 9.55 -18.64 -3.61
C LYS A 265 8.53 -19.70 -3.18
N SER A 266 7.86 -19.45 -2.07
CA SER A 266 6.83 -20.34 -1.53
C SER A 266 5.57 -20.31 -2.40
N ARG A 267 4.83 -21.42 -2.42
CA ARG A 267 3.53 -21.53 -3.06
C ARG A 267 2.41 -21.39 -2.05
N ALA A 268 1.25 -20.98 -2.51
CA ALA A 268 0.03 -21.01 -1.72
C ALA A 268 -0.88 -22.16 -2.20
N ILE A 269 -1.34 -22.96 -1.26
CA ILE A 269 -2.15 -24.14 -1.52
C ILE A 269 -3.43 -24.14 -0.70
N SER A 270 -4.43 -24.89 -1.16
CA SER A 270 -5.61 -25.23 -0.37
C SER A 270 -5.46 -26.60 0.28
N ALA A 271 -6.03 -26.79 1.48
CA ALA A 271 -5.95 -28.05 2.22
C ALA A 271 -6.49 -29.25 1.45
N GLY A 272 -7.51 -29.04 0.64
CA GLY A 272 -8.19 -30.10 -0.12
C GLY A 272 -7.81 -30.20 -1.60
N GLY A 273 -7.05 -29.27 -2.14
CA GLY A 273 -6.89 -29.16 -3.59
C GLY A 273 -5.48 -28.94 -4.13
N GLY A 274 -4.50 -28.70 -3.28
CA GLY A 274 -3.16 -28.34 -3.71
C GLY A 274 -3.05 -26.88 -4.19
N ASP A 275 -2.13 -26.60 -5.11
CA ASP A 275 -1.91 -25.26 -5.64
C ASP A 275 -3.18 -24.77 -6.39
N TYR A 276 -3.91 -23.86 -5.79
CA TYR A 276 -5.18 -23.39 -6.34
C TYR A 276 -5.01 -22.60 -7.65
N MET A 277 -3.84 -22.02 -7.92
CA MET A 277 -3.55 -21.40 -9.21
C MET A 277 -3.52 -22.43 -10.34
N VAL A 278 -3.07 -23.66 -10.04
CA VAL A 278 -3.05 -24.76 -11.00
C VAL A 278 -4.40 -25.44 -11.09
N VAL A 279 -4.97 -25.80 -9.94
CA VAL A 279 -6.25 -26.53 -9.86
C VAL A 279 -7.42 -25.72 -10.44
N ARG A 280 -7.42 -24.39 -10.20
CA ARG A 280 -8.47 -23.49 -10.68
C ARG A 280 -8.15 -22.81 -12.01
N LYS A 281 -7.14 -23.27 -12.72
CA LYS A 281 -6.74 -22.64 -13.99
C LYS A 281 -7.90 -22.51 -14.99
N ALA A 282 -8.81 -23.49 -15.04
CA ALA A 282 -9.97 -23.45 -15.91
C ALA A 282 -10.93 -22.29 -15.59
N GLU A 283 -11.03 -21.87 -14.34
CA GLU A 283 -11.87 -20.73 -13.93
C GLU A 283 -11.41 -19.42 -14.55
N LEU A 284 -10.14 -19.30 -14.89
CA LEU A 284 -9.57 -18.11 -15.53
C LEU A 284 -10.16 -17.83 -16.92
N GLU A 285 -10.68 -18.87 -17.59
CA GLU A 285 -11.37 -18.74 -18.87
C GLU A 285 -12.64 -17.89 -18.79
N ASN A 286 -13.28 -17.89 -17.60
CA ASN A 286 -14.48 -17.10 -17.34
C ASN A 286 -14.19 -15.59 -17.26
N TRP A 287 -12.92 -15.24 -17.15
CA TRP A 287 -12.45 -13.86 -16.96
C TRP A 287 -11.68 -13.33 -18.16
N LYS A 288 -11.95 -13.83 -19.36
CA LYS A 288 -11.34 -13.34 -20.59
C LYS A 288 -11.64 -11.85 -20.81
N PRO A 289 -10.68 -11.05 -21.34
CA PRO A 289 -9.31 -11.48 -21.68
C PRO A 289 -8.36 -11.53 -20.48
N TYR A 290 -8.76 -11.03 -19.32
CA TYR A 290 -7.88 -10.75 -18.16
C TYR A 290 -7.39 -12.01 -17.43
N GLY A 291 -8.15 -13.08 -17.44
CA GLY A 291 -7.73 -14.37 -16.89
C GLY A 291 -6.56 -15.03 -17.65
N LEU A 292 -6.29 -14.58 -18.87
CA LEU A 292 -5.26 -15.14 -19.75
C LEU A 292 -3.99 -14.28 -19.85
N VAL A 293 -3.98 -13.08 -19.26
CA VAL A 293 -2.80 -12.19 -19.26
C VAL A 293 -1.74 -12.68 -18.28
N LYS A 294 -0.50 -12.23 -18.50
CA LYS A 294 0.62 -12.51 -17.60
C LYS A 294 1.32 -11.20 -17.25
N PRO A 295 1.48 -10.90 -15.96
CA PRO A 295 0.98 -11.65 -14.78
C PRO A 295 -0.54 -11.61 -14.69
N ILE A 296 -1.14 -12.64 -14.07
CA ILE A 296 -2.57 -12.67 -13.78
C ILE A 296 -2.90 -11.55 -12.80
N PRO A 297 -4.02 -10.81 -12.97
CA PRO A 297 -4.45 -9.79 -12.03
C PRO A 297 -4.43 -10.26 -10.58
N ALA A 298 -3.86 -9.45 -9.68
CA ALA A 298 -3.68 -9.83 -8.28
C ALA A 298 -5.03 -10.15 -7.58
N ASN A 299 -6.07 -9.37 -7.90
CA ASN A 299 -7.43 -9.63 -7.41
C ASN A 299 -7.96 -10.98 -7.87
N LEU A 300 -7.73 -11.34 -9.12
CA LEU A 300 -8.21 -12.61 -9.68
C LEU A 300 -7.46 -13.80 -9.06
N ARG A 301 -6.15 -13.66 -8.87
CA ARG A 301 -5.36 -14.68 -8.17
C ARG A 301 -5.90 -14.94 -6.75
N ASN A 302 -6.14 -13.88 -5.99
CA ASN A 302 -6.67 -14.01 -4.62
C ASN A 302 -8.10 -14.57 -4.60
N TYR A 303 -8.91 -14.22 -5.61
CA TYR A 303 -10.24 -14.76 -5.80
C TYR A 303 -10.24 -16.29 -6.01
N LEU A 304 -9.28 -16.83 -6.76
CA LEU A 304 -9.17 -18.29 -6.93
C LEU A 304 -8.98 -19.02 -5.60
N GLY A 305 -8.15 -18.48 -4.69
CA GLY A 305 -7.98 -19.03 -3.34
C GLY A 305 -9.27 -18.94 -2.51
N MET A 306 -10.02 -17.84 -2.64
CA MET A 306 -11.33 -17.71 -1.99
C MET A 306 -12.33 -18.75 -2.50
N LEU A 307 -12.36 -19.03 -3.80
CA LEU A 307 -13.23 -20.07 -4.37
C LEU A 307 -12.99 -21.43 -3.74
N ASP A 308 -11.75 -21.79 -3.45
CA ASP A 308 -11.44 -23.03 -2.76
C ASP A 308 -11.99 -23.03 -1.32
N THR A 309 -11.85 -21.93 -0.61
CA THR A 309 -12.42 -21.78 0.73
C THR A 309 -13.96 -21.90 0.69
N GLU A 310 -14.64 -21.23 -0.27
CA GLU A 310 -16.08 -21.30 -0.44
C GLU A 310 -16.59 -22.72 -0.81
N LYS A 311 -15.77 -23.49 -1.52
CA LYS A 311 -16.06 -24.88 -1.89
C LYS A 311 -15.71 -25.90 -0.78
N GLY A 312 -15.31 -25.42 0.40
CA GLY A 312 -14.96 -26.30 1.52
C GLY A 312 -13.58 -26.97 1.39
N LEU A 313 -12.73 -26.50 0.49
CA LEU A 313 -11.36 -26.99 0.31
C LEU A 313 -10.33 -26.19 1.13
N GLY A 314 -10.78 -25.18 1.87
CA GLY A 314 -9.95 -24.45 2.82
C GLY A 314 -9.59 -25.31 4.05
N PRO A 315 -8.74 -24.79 4.94
CA PRO A 315 -8.07 -23.49 4.86
C PRO A 315 -7.00 -23.43 3.79
N LEU A 316 -6.50 -22.20 3.54
CA LEU A 316 -5.37 -21.97 2.64
C LEU A 316 -4.06 -21.99 3.45
N TYR A 317 -2.97 -22.40 2.82
CA TYR A 317 -1.65 -22.47 3.43
C TYR A 317 -0.59 -21.87 2.51
N MET A 318 0.41 -21.29 3.12
CA MET A 318 1.72 -21.03 2.52
C MET A 318 2.61 -22.25 2.78
N GLU A 319 3.19 -22.85 1.74
CA GLU A 319 4.11 -24.00 1.85
C GLU A 319 5.48 -23.55 2.37
N THR A 320 5.52 -23.04 3.61
CA THR A 320 6.73 -22.46 4.20
C THR A 320 7.84 -23.49 4.39
N ASP A 321 7.50 -24.68 4.86
CA ASP A 321 8.44 -25.80 5.05
C ASP A 321 9.01 -26.29 3.72
N GLU A 322 8.19 -26.44 2.68
CA GLU A 322 8.67 -26.85 1.37
C GLU A 322 9.58 -25.79 0.73
N ALA A 323 9.27 -24.50 0.92
CA ALA A 323 10.12 -23.42 0.45
C ALA A 323 11.51 -23.49 1.09
N ILE A 324 11.59 -23.70 2.41
CA ILE A 324 12.85 -23.83 3.13
C ILE A 324 13.60 -25.11 2.70
N LYS A 325 12.92 -26.24 2.53
CA LYS A 325 13.50 -27.48 2.01
C LYS A 325 14.08 -27.31 0.61
N ASN A 326 13.38 -26.59 -0.27
CA ASN A 326 13.85 -26.30 -1.62
C ASN A 326 15.11 -25.41 -1.63
N ILE A 327 15.19 -24.45 -0.73
CA ILE A 327 16.40 -23.66 -0.53
C ILE A 327 17.53 -24.55 0.01
N ALA A 328 17.27 -25.36 1.05
CA ALA A 328 18.26 -26.26 1.63
C ALA A 328 18.82 -27.26 0.60
N ALA A 329 17.96 -27.74 -0.31
CA ALA A 329 18.38 -28.67 -1.36
C ALA A 329 19.43 -28.09 -2.32
N GLN A 330 19.49 -26.76 -2.46
CA GLN A 330 20.50 -26.08 -3.28
C GLN A 330 21.90 -26.06 -2.61
N PHE A 331 21.95 -26.31 -1.30
CA PHE A 331 23.16 -26.26 -0.48
C PHE A 331 23.44 -27.60 0.23
N LYS A 332 23.08 -28.74 -0.39
CA LYS A 332 23.16 -30.09 0.23
C LYS A 332 24.51 -30.38 0.85
N ASP A 333 25.58 -29.94 0.23
CA ASP A 333 26.95 -30.24 0.62
C ASP A 333 27.61 -29.08 1.41
N ASP A 334 26.90 -27.98 1.64
CA ASP A 334 27.41 -26.82 2.38
C ASP A 334 26.40 -26.24 3.37
N PRO A 335 26.29 -26.80 4.58
CA PRO A 335 25.41 -26.29 5.62
C PRO A 335 25.74 -24.85 6.07
N LYS A 336 26.99 -24.40 5.89
CA LYS A 336 27.36 -23.00 6.23
C LYS A 336 26.82 -22.03 5.21
N ALA A 337 26.91 -22.36 3.91
CA ALA A 337 26.31 -21.55 2.85
C ALA A 337 24.78 -21.50 2.97
N PHE A 338 24.11 -22.61 3.30
CA PHE A 338 22.68 -22.63 3.60
C PHE A 338 22.33 -21.68 4.75
N LYS A 339 23.04 -21.80 5.89
CA LYS A 339 22.80 -20.92 7.05
C LYS A 339 23.03 -19.45 6.71
N LYS A 340 24.04 -19.15 5.90
CA LYS A 340 24.30 -17.79 5.42
C LYS A 340 23.14 -17.29 4.56
N LYS A 341 22.68 -18.10 3.59
CA LYS A 341 21.55 -17.73 2.71
C LYS A 341 20.26 -17.52 3.49
N MET A 342 19.95 -18.36 4.47
CA MET A 342 18.77 -18.17 5.31
C MET A 342 18.84 -16.85 6.08
N LYS A 343 20.00 -16.50 6.64
CA LYS A 343 20.17 -15.21 7.31
C LYS A 343 20.02 -14.01 6.38
N GLU A 344 20.47 -14.12 5.13
CA GLU A 344 20.28 -13.09 4.13
C GLU A 344 18.78 -12.89 3.86
N LEU A 345 18.04 -13.96 3.59
CA LEU A 345 16.60 -13.92 3.33
C LEU A 345 15.79 -13.39 4.54
N GLU A 346 16.17 -13.81 5.75
CA GLU A 346 15.58 -13.27 6.98
C GLU A 346 15.85 -11.78 7.13
N SER A 347 17.09 -11.33 6.88
CA SER A 347 17.46 -9.92 6.94
C SER A 347 16.67 -9.09 5.92
N GLU A 348 16.57 -9.59 4.69
CA GLU A 348 15.78 -8.94 3.65
C GLU A 348 14.31 -8.82 4.06
N ALA A 349 13.71 -9.88 4.61
CA ALA A 349 12.33 -9.86 5.09
C ALA A 349 12.14 -8.89 6.28
N TRP A 350 13.12 -8.78 7.15
CA TRP A 350 13.10 -7.84 8.27
C TRP A 350 13.22 -6.38 7.82
N GLU A 351 14.09 -6.11 6.85
CA GLU A 351 14.27 -4.77 6.30
C GLU A 351 13.00 -4.28 5.58
N ASP A 352 12.25 -5.20 4.98
CA ASP A 352 11.03 -4.88 4.24
C ASP A 352 9.80 -4.66 5.14
N PHE A 353 9.67 -5.47 6.19
CA PHE A 353 8.44 -5.57 6.98
C PHE A 353 8.72 -5.76 8.48
N LEU A 354 9.63 -4.97 9.03
CA LEU A 354 10.12 -5.16 10.40
C LEU A 354 9.00 -5.43 11.42
N ASP A 355 8.07 -4.51 11.56
CA ASP A 355 6.99 -4.62 12.56
C ASP A 355 6.09 -5.84 12.31
N MET A 356 5.79 -6.14 11.07
CA MET A 356 4.92 -7.26 10.67
C MET A 356 5.65 -8.59 10.81
N THR A 357 6.94 -8.64 10.53
CA THR A 357 7.78 -9.84 10.66
C THR A 357 7.94 -10.24 12.12
N ILE A 358 8.20 -9.27 13.01
CA ILE A 358 8.26 -9.52 14.46
C ILE A 358 6.92 -10.05 14.97
N SER A 359 5.82 -9.39 14.63
CA SER A 359 4.47 -9.82 15.05
C SER A 359 4.17 -11.24 14.61
N GLN A 360 4.55 -11.60 13.38
CA GLN A 360 4.37 -12.95 12.85
C GLN A 360 5.23 -13.97 13.58
N ALA A 361 6.50 -13.66 13.84
CA ALA A 361 7.42 -14.54 14.55
C ALA A 361 6.96 -14.79 15.99
N ILE A 362 6.51 -13.77 16.69
CA ILE A 362 5.96 -13.87 18.06
C ILE A 362 4.70 -14.76 18.05
N LEU A 363 3.82 -14.60 17.08
CA LEU A 363 2.61 -15.38 16.98
C LEU A 363 2.90 -16.86 16.71
N TRP A 364 3.80 -17.16 15.78
CA TRP A 364 4.24 -18.52 15.52
C TRP A 364 4.85 -19.17 16.76
N ALA A 365 5.69 -18.43 17.49
CA ALA A 365 6.26 -18.89 18.75
C ALA A 365 5.17 -19.16 19.79
N ALA A 366 4.20 -18.27 19.96
CA ALA A 366 3.09 -18.43 20.89
C ALA A 366 2.18 -19.62 20.54
N GLN A 367 2.05 -19.95 19.27
CA GLN A 367 1.28 -21.09 18.78
C GLN A 367 2.11 -22.39 18.69
N ASN A 368 3.38 -22.36 19.08
CA ASN A 368 4.32 -23.44 18.89
C ASN A 368 4.36 -23.95 17.43
N LEU A 369 4.26 -23.02 16.50
CA LEU A 369 4.31 -23.28 15.07
C LEU A 369 5.71 -22.96 14.55
N LYS A 370 6.30 -23.92 13.81
CA LYS A 370 7.59 -23.77 13.17
C LYS A 370 7.37 -23.81 11.65
N PRO A 371 7.57 -22.70 10.96
CA PRO A 371 7.33 -22.60 9.51
C PRO A 371 8.24 -23.51 8.68
N GLU A 372 9.38 -23.92 9.24
CA GLU A 372 10.31 -24.90 8.64
C GLU A 372 9.84 -26.36 8.75
N GLU A 373 8.90 -26.65 9.64
CA GLU A 373 8.42 -28.02 9.89
C GLU A 373 7.06 -28.31 9.24
N LYS A 374 6.23 -27.28 9.03
CA LYS A 374 4.91 -27.44 8.43
C LYS A 374 4.41 -26.17 7.75
N HIS A 375 3.43 -26.33 6.87
CA HIS A 375 2.75 -25.23 6.21
C HIS A 375 2.14 -24.25 7.22
N SER A 376 2.18 -22.96 6.87
CA SER A 376 1.59 -21.90 7.69
C SER A 376 0.27 -21.44 7.09
N GLU A 377 -0.79 -21.43 7.89
CA GLU A 377 -2.12 -21.02 7.43
C GLU A 377 -2.14 -19.55 7.02
N ILE A 378 -2.76 -19.30 5.87
CA ILE A 378 -3.03 -17.97 5.34
C ILE A 378 -4.54 -17.79 5.14
N ALA A 379 -4.99 -16.55 5.23
CA ALA A 379 -6.40 -16.24 5.06
C ALA A 379 -6.58 -14.88 4.37
N ALA A 380 -7.74 -14.70 3.73
CA ALA A 380 -8.12 -13.40 3.21
C ALA A 380 -8.40 -12.45 4.36
N CYS A 381 -7.82 -11.25 4.30
CA CYS A 381 -8.19 -10.14 5.16
C CYS A 381 -9.43 -9.43 4.64
N GLU A 382 -9.93 -8.45 5.40
CA GLU A 382 -10.99 -7.58 4.91
C GLU A 382 -10.62 -6.95 3.56
N PRO A 383 -11.53 -6.99 2.58
CA PRO A 383 -11.33 -6.24 1.35
C PRO A 383 -11.20 -4.75 1.65
N TYR A 384 -10.31 -4.09 0.96
CA TYR A 384 -10.18 -2.65 1.06
C TYR A 384 -10.39 -1.97 -0.29
N PHE A 385 -10.72 -0.71 -0.21
CA PHE A 385 -11.08 0.14 -1.32
C PHE A 385 -10.02 1.21 -1.50
N ILE A 386 -8.98 0.91 -2.26
CA ILE A 386 -7.91 1.85 -2.61
C ILE A 386 -7.29 1.57 -3.99
N GLY A 387 -7.99 0.85 -4.84
CA GLY A 387 -7.40 0.39 -6.09
C GLY A 387 -6.59 -0.90 -5.93
N SER A 388 -5.74 -1.18 -6.87
CA SER A 388 -4.89 -2.38 -6.88
C SER A 388 -3.43 -2.05 -6.57
N HIS A 389 -2.58 -3.08 -6.54
CA HIS A 389 -1.12 -2.92 -6.46
C HIS A 389 -0.53 -2.14 -7.64
N SER A 390 -1.25 -2.00 -8.74
CA SER A 390 -0.84 -1.22 -9.90
C SER A 390 -0.95 0.30 -9.72
N GLY A 391 -1.41 0.76 -8.54
CA GLY A 391 -1.40 2.17 -8.18
C GLY A 391 -2.34 3.08 -8.94
N ALA A 392 -3.32 2.51 -9.59
CA ALA A 392 -4.34 3.25 -10.33
C ALA A 392 -5.54 3.66 -9.46
N SER A 393 -5.30 3.99 -8.22
CA SER A 393 -6.32 4.47 -7.28
C SER A 393 -6.26 5.97 -7.11
#